data_adc1567301b1647d02c0bcea659d5f00
#
_entry.id   adc1567301b1647d02c0bcea659d5f00
#
_cell.length_a   1.000
_cell.length_b   1.000
_cell.length_c   1.000
_cell.angle_alpha   90.00
_cell.angle_beta   90.00
_cell.angle_gamma   90.00
#
_symmetry.space_group_name_H-M   'P 1'
#
loop_
_entity.id
_entity.type
_entity.pdbx_description
1 polymer ?
#
loop_
_entity_poly.entity_id
_entity_poly.type
_entity_poly.pdbx_seq_one_letter_code
_entity_poly.pdbx_strand_id
1 'polypeptide(L)'
;RRYAEEKDWSIARIAETFSKSETYIRKRLNLTCLIEPFADLLRRNDISLEVAFELAKYDEQVQTEVYTEHFAGKEWGSWIGIKAKDLAKRLYERYACKLENYSFDKSDCETCQHNTLNQTLFRDCAEDCGACQNKECLEAKNAAYVLARCIELAQADPYLQLAINDHSNLKVVEALSEKGYELTELDIP
;
A
#
# COMPACT_ATOMS: atom_id res chain seq x y z
N ARG A 1 -9.89 -17.55 8.03
CA ARG A 1 -10.42 -17.33 6.69
C ARG A 1 -11.70 -18.13 6.47
N ARG A 2 -11.69 -19.46 6.52
CA ARG A 2 -12.87 -20.31 6.27
C ARG A 2 -14.12 -19.92 7.08
N TYR A 3 -14.00 -19.58 8.37
CA TYR A 3 -15.16 -19.18 9.20
C TYR A 3 -15.70 -17.79 8.83
N ALA A 4 -14.84 -16.87 8.40
CA ALA A 4 -15.26 -15.55 7.97
C ALA A 4 -15.88 -15.55 6.57
N GLU A 5 -15.32 -16.33 5.64
CA GLU A 5 -15.76 -16.35 4.24
C GLU A 5 -16.90 -17.36 3.98
N GLU A 6 -16.78 -18.59 4.49
CA GLU A 6 -17.77 -19.66 4.19
C GLU A 6 -18.99 -19.64 5.12
N LYS A 7 -18.84 -19.11 6.36
CA LYS A 7 -19.89 -19.09 7.37
C LYS A 7 -20.43 -17.71 7.68
N ASP A 8 -19.90 -16.68 7.03
CA ASP A 8 -20.27 -15.26 7.25
C ASP A 8 -20.25 -14.85 8.75
N TRP A 9 -19.27 -15.38 9.47
CA TRP A 9 -19.12 -15.08 10.88
C TRP A 9 -18.42 -13.74 11.08
N SER A 10 -19.01 -12.88 11.93
CA SER A 10 -18.34 -11.67 12.37
C SER A 10 -17.05 -11.99 13.15
N ILE A 11 -16.11 -11.06 13.13
CA ILE A 11 -14.84 -11.18 13.89
C ILE A 11 -15.13 -11.38 15.38
N ALA A 12 -16.14 -10.66 15.93
CA ALA A 12 -16.57 -10.81 17.31
C ALA A 12 -17.01 -12.25 17.62
N ARG A 13 -17.83 -12.85 16.74
CA ARG A 13 -18.30 -14.24 16.90
C ARG A 13 -17.16 -15.25 16.84
N ILE A 14 -16.18 -15.03 15.92
CA ILE A 14 -14.99 -15.88 15.84
C ILE A 14 -14.17 -15.76 17.12
N ALA A 15 -13.95 -14.53 17.60
CA ALA A 15 -13.19 -14.25 18.80
C ALA A 15 -13.80 -14.94 20.05
N GLU A 16 -15.11 -14.82 20.22
CA GLU A 16 -15.87 -15.50 21.29
C GLU A 16 -15.72 -17.02 21.20
N THR A 17 -15.98 -17.60 20.00
CA THR A 17 -15.95 -19.05 19.77
C THR A 17 -14.58 -19.65 20.10
N PHE A 18 -13.50 -18.96 19.79
CA PHE A 18 -12.13 -19.44 20.02
C PHE A 18 -11.51 -18.89 21.32
N SER A 19 -12.29 -18.19 22.14
CA SER A 19 -11.81 -17.56 23.39
C SER A 19 -10.54 -16.72 23.17
N LYS A 20 -10.53 -15.91 22.10
CA LYS A 20 -9.46 -15.01 21.72
C LYS A 20 -9.98 -13.57 21.60
N SER A 21 -9.09 -12.58 21.70
CA SER A 21 -9.47 -11.19 21.43
C SER A 21 -9.73 -10.97 19.93
N GLU A 22 -10.60 -10.04 19.60
CA GLU A 22 -10.82 -9.63 18.20
C GLU A 22 -9.53 -9.19 17.53
N THR A 23 -8.67 -8.48 18.26
CA THR A 23 -7.34 -8.08 17.81
C THR A 23 -6.49 -9.28 17.40
N TYR A 24 -6.52 -10.36 18.17
CA TYR A 24 -5.81 -11.59 17.82
C TYR A 24 -6.37 -12.21 16.53
N ILE A 25 -7.70 -12.24 16.39
CA ILE A 25 -8.35 -12.78 15.18
C ILE A 25 -8.02 -11.93 13.96
N ARG A 26 -8.09 -10.59 14.05
CA ARG A 26 -7.73 -9.66 12.96
C ARG A 26 -6.28 -9.87 12.51
N LYS A 27 -5.34 -9.94 13.45
CA LYS A 27 -3.93 -10.23 13.14
C LYS A 27 -3.76 -11.54 12.38
N ARG A 28 -4.45 -12.61 12.82
CA ARG A 28 -4.38 -13.91 12.15
C ARG A 28 -5.02 -13.91 10.76
N LEU A 29 -6.07 -13.15 10.56
CA LEU A 29 -6.68 -12.98 9.25
C LEU A 29 -5.74 -12.22 8.30
N ASN A 30 -5.03 -11.20 8.77
CA ASN A 30 -4.06 -10.48 7.95
C ASN A 30 -2.94 -11.38 7.40
N LEU A 31 -2.56 -12.46 8.10
CA LEU A 31 -1.59 -13.42 7.56
C LEU A 31 -2.06 -14.12 6.27
N THR A 32 -3.36 -14.12 5.99
CA THR A 32 -3.88 -14.67 4.73
C THR A 32 -3.61 -13.76 3.53
N CYS A 33 -3.14 -12.53 3.77
CA CYS A 33 -2.69 -11.59 2.75
C CYS A 33 -1.21 -11.76 2.38
N LEU A 34 -0.48 -12.68 3.05
CA LEU A 34 0.89 -12.98 2.67
C LEU A 34 0.93 -13.70 1.33
N ILE A 35 1.88 -13.30 0.49
CA ILE A 35 2.24 -14.09 -0.70
C ILE A 35 2.81 -15.45 -0.28
N GLU A 36 2.64 -16.46 -1.13
CA GLU A 36 3.04 -17.84 -0.79
C GLU A 36 4.52 -17.97 -0.40
N PRO A 37 5.49 -17.29 -1.04
CA PRO A 37 6.89 -17.34 -0.60
C PRO A 37 7.11 -16.90 0.85
N PHE A 38 6.43 -15.87 1.34
CA PHE A 38 6.51 -15.46 2.74
C PHE A 38 5.76 -16.40 3.68
N ALA A 39 4.63 -16.95 3.24
CA ALA A 39 3.93 -17.97 4.00
C ALA A 39 4.81 -19.23 4.20
N ASP A 40 5.60 -19.60 3.20
CA ASP A 40 6.56 -20.71 3.28
C ASP A 40 7.73 -20.41 4.24
N LEU A 41 8.29 -19.18 4.18
CA LEU A 41 9.32 -18.75 5.13
C LEU A 41 8.80 -18.80 6.58
N LEU A 42 7.54 -18.38 6.79
CA LEU A 42 6.90 -18.46 8.10
C LEU A 42 6.70 -19.91 8.56
N ARG A 43 6.25 -20.82 7.68
CA ARG A 43 6.07 -22.25 7.98
C ARG A 43 7.37 -22.94 8.39
N ARG A 44 8.49 -22.54 7.78
CA ARG A 44 9.83 -23.05 8.07
C ARG A 44 10.50 -22.38 9.28
N ASN A 45 9.86 -21.37 9.88
CA ASN A 45 10.41 -20.49 10.91
C ASN A 45 11.65 -19.69 10.47
N ASP A 46 11.82 -19.43 9.17
CA ASP A 46 12.87 -18.56 8.63
C ASP A 46 12.57 -17.08 8.92
N ILE A 47 11.30 -16.75 9.11
CA ILE A 47 10.84 -15.45 9.61
C ILE A 47 9.94 -15.62 10.83
N SER A 48 9.96 -14.64 11.74
CA SER A 48 9.07 -14.65 12.90
C SER A 48 7.64 -14.26 12.53
N LEU A 49 6.70 -14.59 13.42
CA LEU A 49 5.30 -14.23 13.27
C LEU A 49 5.11 -12.70 13.22
N GLU A 50 5.89 -11.95 13.99
CA GLU A 50 5.87 -10.50 14.04
C GLU A 50 6.35 -9.92 12.69
N VAL A 51 7.40 -10.48 12.10
CA VAL A 51 7.88 -10.13 10.75
C VAL A 51 6.80 -10.38 9.71
N ALA A 52 6.14 -11.54 9.77
CA ALA A 52 5.04 -11.88 8.88
C ALA A 52 3.85 -10.90 9.00
N PHE A 53 3.53 -10.43 10.22
CA PHE A 53 2.51 -9.40 10.41
C PHE A 53 2.88 -8.06 9.78
N GLU A 54 4.15 -7.66 9.84
CA GLU A 54 4.61 -6.43 9.19
C GLU A 54 4.50 -6.52 7.67
N LEU A 55 4.90 -7.63 7.06
CA LEU A 55 4.80 -7.88 5.63
C LEU A 55 3.35 -7.91 5.14
N ALA A 56 2.46 -8.54 5.89
CA ALA A 56 1.04 -8.68 5.54
C ALA A 56 0.23 -7.36 5.51
N LYS A 57 0.82 -6.25 5.94
CA LYS A 57 0.21 -4.91 5.85
C LYS A 57 0.27 -4.34 4.44
N TYR A 58 1.21 -4.82 3.63
CA TYR A 58 1.48 -4.32 2.30
C TYR A 58 0.80 -5.20 1.24
N ASP A 59 0.53 -4.63 0.08
CA ASP A 59 -0.05 -5.35 -1.04
C ASP A 59 0.90 -6.38 -1.65
N GLU A 60 0.37 -7.21 -2.54
CA GLU A 60 1.12 -8.30 -3.19
C GLU A 60 2.32 -7.81 -3.99
N GLN A 61 2.21 -6.63 -4.63
CA GLN A 61 3.29 -6.05 -5.42
C GLN A 61 4.48 -5.69 -4.54
N VAL A 62 4.24 -4.97 -3.45
CA VAL A 62 5.29 -4.61 -2.48
C VAL A 62 5.91 -5.85 -1.85
N GLN A 63 5.07 -6.82 -1.44
CA GLN A 63 5.57 -8.07 -0.87
C GLN A 63 6.47 -8.84 -1.86
N THR A 64 6.09 -8.90 -3.15
CA THR A 64 6.87 -9.58 -4.19
C THR A 64 8.21 -8.89 -4.43
N GLU A 65 8.23 -7.56 -4.49
CA GLU A 65 9.46 -6.77 -4.61
C GLU A 65 10.39 -7.02 -3.43
N VAL A 66 9.89 -6.90 -2.21
CA VAL A 66 10.65 -7.13 -0.97
C VAL A 66 11.19 -8.57 -0.90
N TYR A 67 10.38 -9.57 -1.28
CA TYR A 67 10.83 -10.95 -1.31
C TYR A 67 11.99 -11.13 -2.29
N THR A 68 11.82 -10.67 -3.52
CA THR A 68 12.80 -10.83 -4.59
C THR A 68 14.12 -10.14 -4.26
N GLU A 69 14.06 -8.96 -3.66
CA GLU A 69 15.26 -8.18 -3.35
C GLU A 69 15.99 -8.66 -2.08
N HIS A 70 15.25 -9.14 -1.07
CA HIS A 70 15.83 -9.30 0.26
C HIS A 70 15.66 -10.68 0.89
N PHE A 71 14.81 -11.57 0.35
CA PHE A 71 14.53 -12.88 0.94
C PHE A 71 14.80 -14.05 -0.01
N ALA A 72 14.91 -13.82 -1.32
CA ALA A 72 15.08 -14.87 -2.32
C ALA A 72 16.52 -15.40 -2.43
N GLY A 73 17.14 -15.81 -1.31
CA GLY A 73 18.38 -16.59 -1.32
C GLY A 73 19.67 -15.82 -1.59
N LYS A 74 19.70 -14.51 -1.44
CA LYS A 74 20.93 -13.72 -1.59
C LYS A 74 21.75 -13.78 -0.29
N GLU A 75 23.00 -14.22 -0.36
CA GLU A 75 23.91 -14.23 0.78
C GLU A 75 24.22 -12.81 1.29
N TRP A 76 24.26 -11.82 0.40
CA TRP A 76 24.49 -10.42 0.72
C TRP A 76 23.20 -9.60 0.63
N GLY A 77 22.92 -8.87 1.72
CA GLY A 77 21.74 -8.00 1.78
C GLY A 77 20.44 -8.73 2.15
N SER A 78 20.52 -10.00 2.55
CA SER A 78 19.36 -10.76 3.02
C SER A 78 18.78 -10.17 4.31
N TRP A 79 17.44 -10.13 4.38
CA TRP A 79 16.72 -9.73 5.58
C TRP A 79 16.21 -10.93 6.41
N ILE A 80 16.67 -12.15 6.11
CA ILE A 80 16.40 -13.31 6.95
C ILE A 80 16.99 -13.04 8.35
N GLY A 81 16.16 -13.22 9.38
CA GLY A 81 16.54 -12.91 10.77
C GLY A 81 16.38 -11.42 11.17
N ILE A 82 15.87 -10.57 10.29
CA ILE A 82 15.55 -9.17 10.63
C ILE A 82 14.53 -9.10 11.76
N LYS A 83 14.69 -8.15 12.68
CA LYS A 83 13.69 -7.87 13.71
C LYS A 83 12.48 -7.15 13.12
N ALA A 84 11.29 -7.45 13.57
CA ALA A 84 10.05 -6.86 13.07
C ALA A 84 10.08 -5.32 13.11
N LYS A 85 10.64 -4.71 14.17
CA LYS A 85 10.76 -3.25 14.29
C LYS A 85 11.63 -2.64 13.17
N ASP A 86 12.76 -3.29 12.86
CA ASP A 86 13.69 -2.80 11.84
C ASP A 86 13.10 -2.99 10.43
N LEU A 87 12.38 -4.11 10.21
CA LEU A 87 11.63 -4.34 8.98
C LEU A 87 10.54 -3.28 8.81
N ALA A 88 9.72 -3.05 9.84
CA ALA A 88 8.64 -2.07 9.80
C ALA A 88 9.16 -0.68 9.40
N LYS A 89 10.29 -0.25 9.99
CA LYS A 89 10.93 1.02 9.66
C LYS A 89 11.34 1.09 8.19
N ARG A 90 12.04 0.06 7.69
CA ARG A 90 12.50 0.00 6.29
C ARG A 90 11.35 -0.01 5.28
N LEU A 91 10.30 -0.80 5.57
CA LEU A 91 9.11 -0.85 4.71
C LEU A 91 8.37 0.48 4.72
N TYR A 92 8.23 1.12 5.88
CA TYR A 92 7.61 2.43 5.98
C TYR A 92 8.37 3.49 5.19
N GLU A 93 9.68 3.59 5.37
CA GLU A 93 10.53 4.57 4.69
C GLU A 93 10.51 4.40 3.16
N ARG A 94 10.36 3.17 2.67
CA ARG A 94 10.41 2.89 1.23
C ARG A 94 9.04 2.88 0.54
N TYR A 95 8.00 2.39 1.20
CA TYR A 95 6.72 2.10 0.56
C TYR A 95 5.53 2.87 1.11
N ALA A 96 5.63 3.46 2.30
CA ALA A 96 4.53 4.23 2.84
C ALA A 96 4.54 5.66 2.27
N CYS A 97 3.42 6.07 1.71
CA CYS A 97 3.27 7.38 1.09
C CYS A 97 2.40 8.29 1.97
N LYS A 98 2.93 9.44 2.38
CA LYS A 98 2.20 10.41 3.18
C LYS A 98 1.01 10.96 2.40
N LEU A 99 -0.19 10.79 2.92
CA LEU A 99 -1.43 11.24 2.28
C LEU A 99 -1.53 12.77 2.17
N GLU A 100 -0.83 13.52 3.02
CA GLU A 100 -0.77 14.98 2.95
C GLU A 100 -0.17 15.50 1.64
N ASN A 101 0.72 14.71 1.00
CA ASN A 101 1.37 15.09 -0.27
C ASN A 101 0.44 14.96 -1.49
N TYR A 102 -0.78 14.47 -1.32
CA TYR A 102 -1.73 14.22 -2.40
C TYR A 102 -2.98 15.08 -2.22
N SER A 103 -3.55 15.53 -3.35
CA SER A 103 -4.70 16.45 -3.37
C SER A 103 -6.03 15.79 -3.74
N PHE A 104 -6.05 14.48 -4.02
CA PHE A 104 -7.30 13.76 -4.30
C PHE A 104 -8.20 13.68 -3.04
N ASP A 105 -9.48 13.37 -3.22
CA ASP A 105 -10.42 13.17 -2.12
C ASP A 105 -10.01 11.95 -1.26
N LYS A 106 -9.81 12.20 0.04
CA LYS A 106 -9.33 11.22 1.02
C LYS A 106 -10.43 10.62 1.90
N SER A 107 -11.70 10.92 1.63
CA SER A 107 -12.84 10.44 2.43
C SER A 107 -12.81 8.92 2.62
N ASP A 108 -12.56 8.16 1.55
CA ASP A 108 -12.39 6.70 1.63
C ASP A 108 -11.16 6.25 2.42
N CYS A 109 -10.13 7.12 2.53
CA CYS A 109 -8.90 6.80 3.23
C CYS A 109 -9.05 6.93 4.75
N GLU A 110 -10.07 7.65 5.25
CA GLU A 110 -10.30 7.85 6.68
C GLU A 110 -10.57 6.53 7.43
N THR A 111 -11.22 5.57 6.77
CA THR A 111 -11.53 4.26 7.34
C THR A 111 -10.74 3.10 6.71
N CYS A 112 -9.83 3.41 5.77
CA CYS A 112 -9.09 2.41 5.01
C CYS A 112 -8.10 1.64 5.90
N GLN A 113 -8.07 0.31 5.79
CA GLN A 113 -7.14 -0.55 6.54
C GLN A 113 -5.66 -0.32 6.18
N HIS A 114 -5.37 0.21 4.98
CA HIS A 114 -4.02 0.53 4.52
C HIS A 114 -3.56 1.94 4.93
N ASN A 115 -4.41 2.72 5.59
CA ASN A 115 -4.00 3.96 6.20
C ASN A 115 -3.42 3.67 7.59
N THR A 116 -2.18 4.11 7.82
CA THR A 116 -1.48 3.90 9.10
C THR A 116 -2.24 4.42 10.31
N LEU A 117 -3.08 5.44 10.15
CA LEU A 117 -3.99 5.95 11.19
C LEU A 117 -4.95 4.88 11.74
N ASN A 118 -5.40 3.96 10.88
CA ASN A 118 -6.41 2.97 11.25
C ASN A 118 -5.79 1.67 11.77
N GLN A 119 -4.46 1.57 11.77
CA GLN A 119 -3.73 0.42 12.28
C GLN A 119 -3.53 0.55 13.79
N THR A 120 -4.60 0.33 14.56
CA THR A 120 -4.68 0.54 16.02
C THR A 120 -3.62 -0.16 16.87
N LEU A 121 -2.87 -1.11 16.29
CA LEU A 121 -1.84 -1.89 16.99
C LEU A 121 -0.47 -1.21 17.02
N PHE A 122 -0.29 -0.09 16.32
CA PHE A 122 0.99 0.58 16.13
C PHE A 122 0.93 2.08 16.42
N ARG A 123 -0.10 2.55 17.14
CA ARG A 123 -0.24 3.95 17.54
C ARG A 123 0.96 4.50 18.31
N ASP A 124 1.67 3.63 19.03
CA ASP A 124 2.83 4.04 19.83
C ASP A 124 4.10 4.33 19.00
N CYS A 125 4.08 4.05 17.69
CA CYS A 125 5.19 4.33 16.78
C CYS A 125 4.90 5.44 15.76
N ALA A 126 3.71 6.00 15.77
CA ALA A 126 3.24 6.93 14.76
C ALA A 126 3.28 8.37 15.23
N GLU A 127 4.44 9.00 15.17
CA GLU A 127 4.53 10.46 15.12
C GLU A 127 4.00 11.03 13.80
N ASP A 128 3.73 10.16 12.79
CA ASP A 128 3.32 10.53 11.45
C ASP A 128 2.11 9.69 11.03
N CYS A 129 0.96 10.16 11.43
CA CYS A 129 -0.33 9.54 11.15
C CYS A 129 -0.85 9.97 9.78
N GLY A 130 -1.15 9.00 8.89
CA GLY A 130 -1.82 9.27 7.62
C GLY A 130 -0.96 8.97 6.40
N ALA A 131 -0.21 7.88 6.44
CA ALA A 131 0.45 7.32 5.27
C ALA A 131 -0.33 6.12 4.71
N CYS A 132 -0.41 6.02 3.39
CA CYS A 132 -0.97 4.88 2.68
C CYS A 132 0.10 3.83 2.44
N GLN A 133 -0.21 2.57 2.74
CA GLN A 133 0.66 1.42 2.50
C GLN A 133 0.23 0.60 1.26
N ASN A 134 -0.82 1.02 0.57
CA ASN A 134 -1.25 0.45 -0.71
C ASN A 134 -0.89 1.43 -1.84
N LYS A 135 0.26 1.19 -2.44
CA LYS A 135 0.82 2.04 -3.49
C LYS A 135 -0.05 2.04 -4.75
N GLU A 136 -0.56 0.88 -5.15
CA GLU A 136 -1.40 0.75 -6.35
C GLU A 136 -2.69 1.58 -6.24
N CYS A 137 -3.40 1.47 -5.12
CA CYS A 137 -4.60 2.27 -4.85
C CYS A 137 -4.29 3.76 -4.83
N LEU A 138 -3.18 4.15 -4.20
CA LEU A 138 -2.75 5.54 -4.10
C LEU A 138 -2.45 6.13 -5.49
N GLU A 139 -1.69 5.40 -6.31
CA GLU A 139 -1.34 5.80 -7.67
C GLU A 139 -2.59 5.92 -8.56
N ALA A 140 -3.53 4.99 -8.45
CA ALA A 140 -4.79 5.02 -9.19
C ALA A 140 -5.63 6.25 -8.82
N LYS A 141 -5.80 6.54 -7.52
CA LYS A 141 -6.54 7.73 -7.05
C LYS A 141 -5.85 9.03 -7.47
N ASN A 142 -4.53 9.09 -7.36
CA ASN A 142 -3.77 10.27 -7.77
C ASN A 142 -3.84 10.48 -9.29
N ALA A 143 -3.70 9.43 -10.08
CA ALA A 143 -3.84 9.51 -11.54
C ALA A 143 -5.23 10.00 -11.96
N ALA A 144 -6.29 9.49 -11.36
CA ALA A 144 -7.66 9.93 -11.62
C ALA A 144 -7.85 11.41 -11.26
N TYR A 145 -7.32 11.84 -10.12
CA TYR A 145 -7.38 13.26 -9.70
C TYR A 145 -6.62 14.16 -10.67
N VAL A 146 -5.38 13.80 -11.02
CA VAL A 146 -4.54 14.60 -11.93
C VAL A 146 -5.21 14.70 -13.31
N LEU A 147 -5.73 13.59 -13.85
CA LEU A 147 -6.45 13.57 -15.11
C LEU A 147 -7.66 14.52 -15.10
N ALA A 148 -8.51 14.41 -14.06
CA ALA A 148 -9.67 15.27 -13.92
C ALA A 148 -9.28 16.76 -13.82
N ARG A 149 -8.22 17.06 -13.07
CA ARG A 149 -7.74 18.43 -12.89
C ARG A 149 -7.14 19.02 -14.17
N CYS A 150 -6.38 18.22 -14.93
CA CYS A 150 -5.85 18.64 -16.23
C CYS A 150 -6.99 18.99 -17.21
N ILE A 151 -8.02 18.15 -17.27
CA ILE A 151 -9.19 18.37 -18.13
C ILE A 151 -9.93 19.66 -17.72
N GLU A 152 -10.20 19.83 -16.43
CA GLU A 152 -10.86 21.02 -15.88
C GLU A 152 -10.10 22.30 -16.25
N LEU A 153 -8.78 22.31 -16.04
CA LEU A 153 -7.94 23.47 -16.33
C LEU A 153 -7.89 23.78 -17.83
N ALA A 154 -7.75 22.77 -18.69
CA ALA A 154 -7.73 22.95 -20.13
C ALA A 154 -9.09 23.42 -20.71
N GLN A 155 -10.21 23.06 -20.06
CA GLN A 155 -11.53 23.55 -20.41
C GLN A 155 -11.78 25.01 -19.97
N ALA A 156 -11.18 25.36 -18.81
CA ALA A 156 -11.32 26.73 -18.26
C ALA A 156 -10.48 27.76 -19.01
N ASP A 157 -9.32 27.36 -19.53
CA ASP A 157 -8.42 28.25 -20.29
C ASP A 157 -7.99 27.60 -21.61
N PRO A 158 -8.55 28.04 -22.76
CA PRO A 158 -8.18 27.50 -24.07
C PRO A 158 -6.73 27.77 -24.50
N TYR A 159 -6.02 28.63 -23.80
CA TYR A 159 -4.60 28.93 -24.08
C TYR A 159 -3.65 28.14 -23.19
N LEU A 160 -4.18 27.37 -22.23
CA LEU A 160 -3.36 26.54 -21.36
C LEU A 160 -2.76 25.39 -22.16
N GLN A 161 -1.44 25.28 -22.12
CA GLN A 161 -0.72 24.13 -22.67
C GLN A 161 -0.43 23.11 -21.58
N LEU A 162 -0.79 21.84 -21.84
CA LEU A 162 -0.46 20.74 -20.97
C LEU A 162 0.94 20.25 -21.30
N ALA A 163 1.81 20.22 -20.28
CA ALA A 163 3.19 19.81 -20.44
C ALA A 163 3.46 18.48 -19.70
N ILE A 164 4.33 17.68 -20.31
CA ILE A 164 4.80 16.40 -19.77
C ILE A 164 6.32 16.39 -19.64
N ASN A 165 6.82 15.55 -18.75
CA ASN A 165 8.24 15.27 -18.55
C ASN A 165 8.43 13.80 -18.20
N ASP A 166 9.68 13.37 -17.99
CA ASP A 166 10.05 11.98 -17.64
C ASP A 166 9.40 11.43 -16.36
N HIS A 167 8.90 12.32 -15.50
CA HIS A 167 8.20 11.95 -14.26
C HIS A 167 6.68 11.94 -14.39
N SER A 168 6.15 12.25 -15.57
CA SER A 168 4.70 12.25 -15.81
C SER A 168 4.14 10.84 -15.78
N ASN A 169 2.97 10.68 -15.15
CA ASN A 169 2.30 9.38 -15.07
C ASN A 169 1.79 8.96 -16.46
N LEU A 170 2.35 7.87 -17.01
CA LEU A 170 2.04 7.38 -18.36
C LEU A 170 0.55 7.14 -18.57
N LYS A 171 -0.18 6.60 -17.60
CA LYS A 171 -1.63 6.37 -17.70
C LYS A 171 -2.41 7.67 -17.86
N VAL A 172 -1.97 8.74 -17.21
CA VAL A 172 -2.58 10.08 -17.35
C VAL A 172 -2.27 10.67 -18.72
N VAL A 173 -1.02 10.52 -19.17
CA VAL A 173 -0.56 10.98 -20.50
C VAL A 173 -1.36 10.30 -21.62
N GLU A 174 -1.47 8.97 -21.58
CA GLU A 174 -2.25 8.18 -22.53
C GLU A 174 -3.73 8.62 -22.54
N ALA A 175 -4.35 8.72 -21.35
CA ALA A 175 -5.76 9.11 -21.23
C ALA A 175 -6.04 10.55 -21.72
N LEU A 176 -5.10 11.49 -21.57
CA LEU A 176 -5.22 12.85 -22.12
C LEU A 176 -5.10 12.83 -23.65
N SER A 177 -4.14 12.08 -24.19
CA SER A 177 -3.94 11.91 -25.63
C SER A 177 -5.15 11.27 -26.30
N GLU A 178 -5.73 10.21 -25.73
CA GLU A 178 -6.96 9.57 -26.21
C GLU A 178 -8.16 10.52 -26.23
N LYS A 179 -8.20 11.52 -25.33
CA LYS A 179 -9.22 12.57 -25.29
C LYS A 179 -8.93 13.73 -26.24
N GLY A 180 -7.82 13.69 -26.99
CA GLY A 180 -7.46 14.68 -27.98
C GLY A 180 -6.77 15.94 -27.43
N TYR A 181 -6.23 15.90 -26.21
CA TYR A 181 -5.43 17.00 -25.69
C TYR A 181 -4.00 16.94 -26.26
N GLU A 182 -3.50 18.09 -26.73
CA GLU A 182 -2.10 18.22 -27.14
C GLU A 182 -1.19 18.35 -25.92
N LEU A 183 -0.12 17.56 -25.91
CA LEU A 183 0.85 17.53 -24.84
C LEU A 183 2.21 17.98 -25.35
N THR A 184 2.87 18.88 -24.62
CA THR A 184 4.17 19.43 -24.96
C THR A 184 5.23 18.85 -24.05
N GLU A 185 6.30 18.27 -24.59
CA GLU A 185 7.44 17.84 -23.79
C GLU A 185 8.19 19.04 -23.23
N LEU A 186 8.46 19.02 -21.93
CA LEU A 186 9.31 19.98 -21.27
C LEU A 186 10.59 19.29 -20.81
N ASP A 187 11.71 19.67 -21.40
CA ASP A 187 13.03 19.39 -20.85
C ASP A 187 13.23 20.27 -19.61
N ILE A 188 12.97 19.70 -18.44
CA ILE A 188 13.31 20.35 -17.17
C ILE A 188 14.70 19.85 -16.78
N PRO A 189 15.71 20.73 -16.74
CA PRO A 189 17.10 20.35 -16.39
C PRO A 189 17.24 19.85 -14.95
#